data_896e7c20a2f300b076cb3c8c63ce2688
#
_entry.id   896e7c20a2f300b076cb3c8c63ce2688
#
_cell.length_a   1.000
_cell.length_b   1.000
_cell.length_c   1.000
_cell.angle_alpha   90.00
_cell.angle_beta   90.00
_cell.angle_gamma   90.00
#
_symmetry.space_group_name_H-M   'P 1'
#
loop_
_entity.id
_entity.type
_entity.pdbx_description
1 polymer ?
#
loop_
_entity_poly.entity_id
_entity_poly.type
_entity_poly.pdbx_seq_one_letter_code
_entity_poly.pdbx_strand_id
1 'polypeptide(L)'
;KGKHIKIVVKIESTQGVENFDAILKETDGVMLARGDLGIEIPAAQVFIVQKMIMAKCNVAGKPVICATQMLESMTYNPRPTRAEVSDVSNAILDGADCVMLSGETAKGNYPLHAVRMMSDISLLAESAIAYPPLFNEIRAATSYPITTTEATCSSAVNAALEQNAKAIICITTTGTSARLLSKYRPSIPILVVTRDYHTARHVHLSRGCYPFLYEKDKPEASANASEARDQWQADVDDRIQFAIANALDAGLLKKDDVVISIQGWRGGVGNTNTMRILRADVEDPGLRISSSMDNLKLSDASSRPQGVKHGLSSEAKQAAEPAPKRAEH
;
A
#
# COMPACT_ATOMS: atom_id res chain seq x y z
N LYS A 1 -18.39 25.60 0.55
CA LYS A 1 -17.66 25.30 -0.69
C LYS A 1 -16.32 24.65 -0.32
N GLY A 2 -15.83 23.64 -1.08
CA GLY A 2 -14.48 23.07 -0.91
C GLY A 2 -14.34 21.92 0.08
N LYS A 3 -15.37 21.39 0.71
CA LYS A 3 -15.30 20.23 1.66
C LYS A 3 -14.74 18.95 1.04
N HIS A 4 -14.72 18.84 -0.30
CA HIS A 4 -14.17 17.70 -1.04
C HIS A 4 -12.67 17.82 -1.31
N ILE A 5 -12.07 19.00 -1.06
CA ILE A 5 -10.65 19.23 -1.30
C ILE A 5 -9.85 18.56 -0.18
N LYS A 6 -8.89 17.72 -0.57
CA LYS A 6 -7.96 17.07 0.35
C LYS A 6 -6.78 17.98 0.64
N ILE A 7 -6.35 17.98 1.91
CA ILE A 7 -5.24 18.78 2.40
C ILE A 7 -4.07 17.87 2.75
N VAL A 8 -2.97 18.03 2.00
CA VAL A 8 -1.68 17.40 2.31
C VAL A 8 -0.77 18.46 2.88
N VAL A 9 -0.44 18.35 4.16
CA VAL A 9 0.42 19.32 4.85
C VAL A 9 1.88 19.00 4.64
N LYS A 10 2.72 20.04 4.51
CA LYS A 10 4.18 19.90 4.51
C LYS A 10 4.72 20.04 5.94
N ILE A 11 5.52 19.09 6.36
CA ILE A 11 6.29 19.16 7.61
C ILE A 11 7.73 19.50 7.24
N GLU A 12 8.12 20.72 7.58
CA GLU A 12 9.37 21.33 7.15
C GLU A 12 10.03 22.24 8.20
N SER A 13 9.44 22.31 9.42
CA SER A 13 9.93 23.15 10.50
C SER A 13 9.91 22.43 11.84
N THR A 14 10.67 22.93 12.80
CA THR A 14 10.71 22.45 14.19
C THR A 14 9.29 22.43 14.81
N GLN A 15 8.53 23.51 14.64
CA GLN A 15 7.16 23.61 15.18
C GLN A 15 6.21 22.57 14.53
N GLY A 16 6.40 22.27 13.22
CA GLY A 16 5.65 21.22 12.54
C GLY A 16 5.91 19.84 13.13
N VAL A 17 7.14 19.56 13.53
CA VAL A 17 7.53 18.30 14.18
C VAL A 17 6.97 18.22 15.61
N GLU A 18 7.12 19.28 16.40
CA GLU A 18 6.64 19.36 17.79
C GLU A 18 5.11 19.20 17.89
N ASN A 19 4.37 19.80 16.97
CA ASN A 19 2.91 19.77 16.92
C ASN A 19 2.35 18.67 16.01
N PHE A 20 3.18 17.71 15.58
CA PHE A 20 2.83 16.75 14.53
C PHE A 20 1.55 15.96 14.86
N ASP A 21 1.35 15.53 16.09
CA ASP A 21 0.18 14.74 16.48
C ASP A 21 -1.14 15.51 16.32
N ALA A 22 -1.13 16.81 16.60
CA ALA A 22 -2.28 17.68 16.39
C ALA A 22 -2.53 17.92 14.90
N ILE A 23 -1.46 18.16 14.12
CA ILE A 23 -1.52 18.35 12.68
C ILE A 23 -2.04 17.07 12.01
N LEU A 24 -1.54 15.90 12.41
CA LEU A 24 -1.93 14.62 11.84
C LEU A 24 -3.43 14.33 12.02
N LYS A 25 -4.07 14.82 13.08
CA LYS A 25 -5.52 14.66 13.26
C LYS A 25 -6.32 15.39 12.21
N GLU A 26 -5.92 16.59 11.83
CA GLU A 26 -6.68 17.50 10.97
C GLU A 26 -6.39 17.33 9.48
N THR A 27 -5.22 16.79 9.10
CA THR A 27 -4.81 16.65 7.69
C THR A 27 -5.37 15.40 7.02
N ASP A 28 -5.45 15.38 5.69
CA ASP A 28 -5.78 14.19 4.89
C ASP A 28 -4.52 13.37 4.50
N GLY A 29 -3.36 14.01 4.47
CA GLY A 29 -2.07 13.38 4.16
C GLY A 29 -0.92 14.28 4.58
N VAL A 30 0.30 13.77 4.51
CA VAL A 30 1.51 14.46 4.96
C VAL A 30 2.57 14.41 3.87
N MET A 31 3.31 15.49 3.68
CA MET A 31 4.57 15.52 2.95
C MET A 31 5.70 15.87 3.89
N LEU A 32 6.65 15.00 4.02
CA LEU A 32 7.90 15.28 4.73
C LEU A 32 8.88 15.96 3.78
N ALA A 33 9.10 17.26 3.97
CA ALA A 33 9.98 18.09 3.16
C ALA A 33 11.37 18.16 3.80
N ARG A 34 12.21 17.16 3.50
CA ARG A 34 13.52 16.96 4.18
C ARG A 34 14.53 18.07 3.93
N GLY A 35 14.45 18.74 2.78
CA GLY A 35 15.34 19.85 2.44
C GLY A 35 15.21 21.01 3.42
N ASP A 36 14.00 21.55 3.54
CA ASP A 36 13.69 22.67 4.44
C ASP A 36 13.86 22.26 5.90
N LEU A 37 13.38 21.04 6.25
CA LEU A 37 13.53 20.51 7.60
C LEU A 37 15.00 20.39 8.03
N GLY A 38 15.90 20.00 7.12
CA GLY A 38 17.33 19.87 7.40
C GLY A 38 18.07 21.19 7.62
N ILE A 39 17.40 22.34 7.36
CA ILE A 39 17.88 23.68 7.71
C ILE A 39 17.40 24.06 9.12
N GLU A 40 16.18 23.63 9.48
CA GLU A 40 15.52 23.96 10.75
C GLU A 40 16.00 23.10 11.93
N ILE A 41 16.37 21.84 11.68
CA ILE A 41 16.88 20.90 12.68
C ILE A 41 18.27 20.37 12.27
N PRO A 42 19.09 19.87 13.21
CA PRO A 42 20.35 19.22 12.86
C PRO A 42 20.14 18.12 11.82
N ALA A 43 20.89 18.17 10.73
CA ALA A 43 20.77 17.23 9.60
C ALA A 43 20.81 15.76 10.06
N ALA A 44 21.61 15.44 11.09
CA ALA A 44 21.68 14.11 11.68
C ALA A 44 20.39 13.64 12.37
N GLN A 45 19.43 14.51 12.61
CA GLN A 45 18.15 14.17 13.23
C GLN A 45 17.03 13.93 12.21
N VAL A 46 17.19 14.36 10.95
CA VAL A 46 16.16 14.30 9.92
C VAL A 46 15.65 12.86 9.72
N PHE A 47 16.54 11.86 9.73
CA PHE A 47 16.13 10.46 9.55
C PHE A 47 15.27 9.93 10.71
N ILE A 48 15.50 10.39 11.95
CA ILE A 48 14.68 10.01 13.11
C ILE A 48 13.26 10.60 12.95
N VAL A 49 13.19 11.88 12.57
CA VAL A 49 11.92 12.55 12.30
C VAL A 49 11.18 11.87 11.14
N GLN A 50 11.89 11.46 10.08
CA GLN A 50 11.32 10.69 8.97
C GLN A 50 10.64 9.40 9.48
N LYS A 51 11.35 8.58 10.21
CA LYS A 51 10.82 7.32 10.75
C LYS A 51 9.61 7.55 11.66
N MET A 52 9.68 8.55 12.54
CA MET A 52 8.59 8.89 13.45
C MET A 52 7.33 9.34 12.69
N ILE A 53 7.46 10.25 11.71
CA ILE A 53 6.35 10.76 10.91
C ILE A 53 5.72 9.63 10.10
N MET A 54 6.53 8.80 9.42
CA MET A 54 6.04 7.68 8.63
C MET A 54 5.29 6.67 9.48
N ALA A 55 5.84 6.27 10.62
CA ALA A 55 5.18 5.33 11.53
C ALA A 55 3.83 5.87 12.03
N LYS A 56 3.76 7.15 12.44
CA LYS A 56 2.51 7.77 12.88
C LYS A 56 1.48 7.88 11.76
N CYS A 57 1.90 8.26 10.55
CA CYS A 57 1.02 8.30 9.37
C CYS A 57 0.48 6.91 9.03
N ASN A 58 1.32 5.88 9.05
CA ASN A 58 0.93 4.49 8.79
C ASN A 58 -0.11 4.00 9.79
N VAL A 59 0.10 4.24 11.10
CA VAL A 59 -0.86 3.86 12.14
C VAL A 59 -2.18 4.63 11.99
N ALA A 60 -2.12 5.93 11.64
CA ALA A 60 -3.30 6.75 11.37
C ALA A 60 -3.98 6.37 10.03
N GLY A 61 -3.30 5.59 9.18
CA GLY A 61 -3.76 5.25 7.84
C GLY A 61 -3.89 6.48 6.93
N LYS A 62 -3.03 7.46 7.07
CA LYS A 62 -2.97 8.66 6.21
C LYS A 62 -1.73 8.59 5.32
N PRO A 63 -1.85 8.91 4.01
CA PRO A 63 -0.71 8.80 3.10
C PRO A 63 0.41 9.75 3.48
N VAL A 64 1.64 9.28 3.36
CA VAL A 64 2.85 10.07 3.59
C VAL A 64 3.76 10.05 2.37
N ILE A 65 4.17 11.26 1.95
CA ILE A 65 5.06 11.50 0.83
C ILE A 65 6.45 11.84 1.39
N CYS A 66 7.47 11.07 1.00
CA CYS A 66 8.86 11.43 1.26
C CYS A 66 9.39 12.29 0.13
N ALA A 67 9.85 13.47 0.45
CA ALA A 67 10.24 14.48 -0.52
C ALA A 67 11.63 15.05 -0.28
N THR A 68 12.24 15.55 -1.34
CA THR A 68 13.48 16.31 -1.41
C THR A 68 14.74 15.45 -1.33
N GLN A 69 15.67 15.72 -2.22
CA GLN A 69 17.00 15.10 -2.28
C GLN A 69 16.98 13.56 -2.38
N MET A 70 16.00 13.03 -3.14
CA MET A 70 15.86 11.58 -3.31
C MET A 70 16.90 11.03 -4.29
N LEU A 71 16.98 11.62 -5.51
CA LEU A 71 17.96 11.30 -6.56
C LEU A 71 18.62 12.57 -7.09
N GLU A 72 18.97 13.50 -6.21
CA GLU A 72 19.42 14.86 -6.54
C GLU A 72 20.55 14.90 -7.57
N SER A 73 21.51 13.97 -7.50
CA SER A 73 22.62 13.89 -8.45
C SER A 73 22.15 13.64 -9.89
N MET A 74 20.96 13.04 -10.07
CA MET A 74 20.38 12.78 -11.39
C MET A 74 19.84 14.05 -12.08
N THR A 75 19.86 15.19 -11.42
CA THR A 75 19.67 16.49 -12.08
C THR A 75 20.70 16.69 -13.19
N TYR A 76 21.95 16.25 -12.96
CA TYR A 76 23.08 16.45 -13.87
C TYR A 76 23.73 15.15 -14.36
N ASN A 77 23.45 14.02 -13.71
CA ASN A 77 24.04 12.73 -14.04
C ASN A 77 22.95 11.72 -14.47
N PRO A 78 23.25 10.81 -15.44
CA PRO A 78 22.29 9.80 -15.89
C PRO A 78 22.07 8.66 -14.89
N ARG A 79 22.84 8.59 -13.81
CA ARG A 79 22.79 7.56 -12.76
C ARG A 79 22.89 8.20 -11.39
N PRO A 80 22.16 7.67 -10.38
CA PRO A 80 22.26 8.13 -9.00
C PRO A 80 23.52 7.59 -8.32
N THR A 81 23.85 8.16 -7.18
CA THR A 81 24.80 7.58 -6.24
C THR A 81 24.20 6.39 -5.49
N ARG A 82 25.05 5.52 -4.93
CA ARG A 82 24.57 4.41 -4.08
C ARG A 82 23.87 4.91 -2.81
N ALA A 83 24.30 6.04 -2.27
CA ALA A 83 23.66 6.64 -1.10
C ALA A 83 22.22 7.06 -1.39
N GLU A 84 21.95 7.67 -2.56
CA GLU A 84 20.62 8.04 -2.99
C GLU A 84 19.73 6.83 -3.24
N VAL A 85 20.24 5.76 -3.86
CA VAL A 85 19.52 4.50 -4.01
C VAL A 85 19.10 3.93 -2.64
N SER A 86 20.03 3.95 -1.68
CA SER A 86 19.75 3.50 -0.31
C SER A 86 18.74 4.40 0.39
N ASP A 87 18.78 5.71 0.17
CA ASP A 87 17.85 6.67 0.76
C ASP A 87 16.41 6.43 0.26
N VAL A 88 16.21 6.29 -1.06
CA VAL A 88 14.91 5.94 -1.63
C VAL A 88 14.40 4.61 -1.07
N SER A 89 15.26 3.57 -1.06
CA SER A 89 14.89 2.25 -0.54
C SER A 89 14.47 2.33 0.93
N ASN A 90 15.23 3.06 1.76
CA ASN A 90 14.89 3.23 3.17
C ASN A 90 13.58 3.98 3.38
N ALA A 91 13.27 5.01 2.57
CA ALA A 91 11.99 5.70 2.64
C ALA A 91 10.81 4.74 2.39
N ILE A 92 10.93 3.82 1.41
CA ILE A 92 9.93 2.79 1.11
C ILE A 92 9.80 1.80 2.27
N LEU A 93 10.94 1.34 2.83
CA LEU A 93 10.98 0.40 3.95
C LEU A 93 10.45 1.02 5.25
N ASP A 94 10.67 2.32 5.45
CA ASP A 94 10.12 3.10 6.57
C ASP A 94 8.59 3.28 6.47
N GLY A 95 8.01 3.00 5.30
CA GLY A 95 6.56 2.99 5.10
C GLY A 95 6.02 4.20 4.33
N ALA A 96 6.82 4.90 3.52
CA ALA A 96 6.31 5.94 2.62
C ALA A 96 5.25 5.36 1.66
N ASP A 97 4.18 6.10 1.46
CA ASP A 97 3.17 5.80 0.43
C ASP A 97 3.62 6.29 -0.94
N CYS A 98 4.32 7.43 -0.97
CA CYS A 98 4.88 8.02 -2.17
C CYS A 98 6.29 8.54 -1.91
N VAL A 99 7.11 8.55 -2.96
CA VAL A 99 8.40 9.25 -3.04
C VAL A 99 8.32 10.31 -4.13
N MET A 100 8.98 11.46 -3.93
CA MET A 100 8.85 12.61 -4.82
C MET A 100 10.19 13.02 -5.41
N LEU A 101 10.23 13.21 -6.73
CA LEU A 101 11.31 13.89 -7.44
C LEU A 101 11.00 15.39 -7.53
N SER A 102 12.03 16.23 -7.46
CA SER A 102 11.94 17.69 -7.51
C SER A 102 12.73 18.22 -8.72
N GLY A 103 13.94 18.70 -8.47
CA GLY A 103 14.84 19.23 -9.49
C GLY A 103 15.17 18.23 -10.59
N GLU A 104 15.24 16.96 -10.25
CA GLU A 104 15.58 15.84 -11.13
C GLU A 104 14.66 15.76 -12.36
N THR A 105 13.36 16.12 -12.19
CA THR A 105 12.38 16.13 -13.26
C THR A 105 11.97 17.52 -13.70
N ALA A 106 12.03 18.53 -12.82
CA ALA A 106 11.60 19.90 -13.13
C ALA A 106 12.61 20.68 -13.98
N LYS A 107 13.91 20.45 -13.76
CA LYS A 107 15.00 21.15 -14.47
C LYS A 107 16.19 20.26 -14.83
N GLY A 108 16.13 18.97 -14.47
CA GLY A 108 17.22 18.02 -14.68
C GLY A 108 17.40 17.65 -16.15
N ASN A 109 18.59 17.20 -16.50
CA ASN A 109 18.94 16.77 -17.86
C ASN A 109 18.43 15.35 -18.18
N TYR A 110 18.03 14.57 -17.15
CA TYR A 110 17.70 13.15 -17.27
C TYR A 110 16.34 12.78 -16.64
N PRO A 111 15.24 13.52 -16.90
CA PRO A 111 13.97 13.34 -16.19
C PRO A 111 13.39 11.92 -16.34
N LEU A 112 13.42 11.34 -17.53
CA LEU A 112 12.90 9.99 -17.77
C LEU A 112 13.72 8.91 -17.07
N HIS A 113 15.05 9.09 -17.01
CA HIS A 113 15.94 8.16 -16.30
C HIS A 113 15.71 8.24 -14.79
N ALA A 114 15.50 9.44 -14.24
CA ALA A 114 15.21 9.63 -12.82
C ALA A 114 13.89 8.95 -12.42
N VAL A 115 12.82 9.10 -13.21
CA VAL A 115 11.53 8.45 -12.95
C VAL A 115 11.65 6.92 -13.04
N ARG A 116 12.33 6.39 -14.06
CA ARG A 116 12.55 4.94 -14.18
C ARG A 116 13.36 4.39 -13.02
N MET A 117 14.46 5.04 -12.68
CA MET A 117 15.31 4.64 -11.56
C MET A 117 14.54 4.66 -10.23
N MET A 118 13.73 5.71 -9.98
CA MET A 118 12.86 5.79 -8.81
C MET A 118 11.88 4.62 -8.75
N SER A 119 11.25 4.28 -9.87
CA SER A 119 10.33 3.15 -10.00
C SER A 119 11.03 1.82 -9.71
N ASP A 120 12.19 1.58 -10.33
CA ASP A 120 12.95 0.34 -10.18
C ASP A 120 13.40 0.13 -8.72
N ILE A 121 13.90 1.19 -8.07
CA ILE A 121 14.29 1.14 -6.65
C ILE A 121 13.08 0.84 -5.78
N SER A 122 11.94 1.48 -6.04
CA SER A 122 10.71 1.29 -5.26
C SER A 122 10.21 -0.15 -5.35
N LEU A 123 10.16 -0.73 -6.54
CA LEU A 123 9.75 -2.13 -6.76
C LEU A 123 10.68 -3.12 -6.06
N LEU A 124 12.00 -2.90 -6.14
CA LEU A 124 12.98 -3.75 -5.47
C LEU A 124 12.87 -3.62 -3.94
N ALA A 125 12.70 -2.42 -3.41
CA ALA A 125 12.53 -2.19 -1.97
C ALA A 125 11.25 -2.87 -1.46
N GLU A 126 10.15 -2.78 -2.21
CA GLU A 126 8.89 -3.47 -1.87
C GLU A 126 9.05 -4.98 -1.84
N SER A 127 9.82 -5.56 -2.77
CA SER A 127 10.06 -7.01 -2.78
C SER A 127 10.85 -7.52 -1.57
N ALA A 128 11.57 -6.64 -0.88
CA ALA A 128 12.35 -6.96 0.32
C ALA A 128 11.55 -6.84 1.63
N ILE A 129 10.30 -6.36 1.59
CA ILE A 129 9.47 -6.20 2.79
C ILE A 129 8.95 -7.55 3.28
N ALA A 130 9.11 -7.79 4.58
CA ALA A 130 8.47 -8.91 5.27
C ALA A 130 7.02 -8.52 5.64
N TYR A 131 6.08 -8.71 4.73
CA TYR A 131 4.70 -8.25 4.89
C TYR A 131 3.94 -8.83 6.08
N PRO A 132 3.99 -10.13 6.41
CA PRO A 132 3.27 -10.66 7.57
C PRO A 132 3.70 -10.04 8.91
N PRO A 133 4.99 -9.87 9.23
CA PRO A 133 5.42 -9.11 10.40
C PRO A 133 4.92 -7.66 10.39
N LEU A 134 5.08 -6.94 9.27
CA LEU A 134 4.64 -5.55 9.14
C LEU A 134 3.13 -5.40 9.38
N PHE A 135 2.31 -6.29 8.82
CA PHE A 135 0.87 -6.33 9.07
C PHE A 135 0.54 -6.48 10.56
N ASN A 136 1.23 -7.39 11.25
CA ASN A 136 1.03 -7.61 12.68
C ASN A 136 1.47 -6.42 13.53
N GLU A 137 2.57 -5.77 13.19
CA GLU A 137 3.05 -4.54 13.86
C GLU A 137 2.04 -3.40 13.73
N ILE A 138 1.50 -3.16 12.54
CA ILE A 138 0.48 -2.11 12.32
C ILE A 138 -0.78 -2.42 13.12
N ARG A 139 -1.22 -3.68 13.16
CA ARG A 139 -2.36 -4.09 13.98
C ARG A 139 -2.11 -3.88 15.48
N ALA A 140 -0.95 -4.25 15.96
CA ALA A 140 -0.59 -4.09 17.37
C ALA A 140 -0.51 -2.60 17.79
N ALA A 141 -0.05 -1.72 16.87
CA ALA A 141 0.01 -0.29 17.10
C ALA A 141 -1.33 0.43 16.93
N THR A 142 -2.36 -0.23 16.38
CA THR A 142 -3.68 0.37 16.16
C THR A 142 -4.52 0.30 17.42
N SER A 143 -5.03 1.46 17.89
CA SER A 143 -5.88 1.55 19.08
C SER A 143 -7.26 0.94 18.84
N TYR A 144 -7.78 0.21 19.80
CA TYR A 144 -9.11 -0.39 19.78
C TYR A 144 -10.09 0.42 20.66
N PRO A 145 -11.42 0.39 20.37
CA PRO A 145 -12.06 -0.31 19.25
C PRO A 145 -11.87 0.41 17.90
N ILE A 146 -11.71 -0.37 16.81
CA ILE A 146 -11.70 0.14 15.44
C ILE A 146 -13.12 0.13 14.84
N THR A 147 -13.32 0.88 13.75
CA THR A 147 -14.61 0.91 13.04
C THR A 147 -14.90 -0.42 12.32
N THR A 148 -16.18 -0.70 12.03
CA THR A 148 -16.57 -1.88 11.23
C THR A 148 -15.86 -1.91 9.88
N THR A 149 -15.77 -0.76 9.20
CA THR A 149 -15.05 -0.65 7.92
C THR A 149 -13.58 -1.03 8.07
N GLU A 150 -12.92 -0.54 9.11
CA GLU A 150 -11.51 -0.86 9.36
C GLU A 150 -11.31 -2.33 9.76
N ALA A 151 -12.21 -2.88 10.58
CA ALA A 151 -12.18 -4.29 10.94
C ALA A 151 -12.33 -5.19 9.69
N THR A 152 -13.26 -4.84 8.78
CA THR A 152 -13.43 -5.56 7.51
C THR A 152 -12.18 -5.45 6.64
N CYS A 153 -11.56 -4.27 6.54
CA CYS A 153 -10.33 -4.08 5.77
C CYS A 153 -9.15 -4.88 6.34
N SER A 154 -8.94 -4.83 7.66
CA SER A 154 -7.90 -5.62 8.33
C SER A 154 -8.11 -7.12 8.13
N SER A 155 -9.35 -7.60 8.25
CA SER A 155 -9.70 -9.00 8.02
C SER A 155 -9.48 -9.41 6.56
N ALA A 156 -9.77 -8.53 5.61
CA ALA A 156 -9.55 -8.79 4.18
C ALA A 156 -8.06 -8.94 3.84
N VAL A 157 -7.20 -8.10 4.43
CA VAL A 157 -5.74 -8.22 4.25
C VAL A 157 -5.23 -9.52 4.87
N ASN A 158 -5.72 -9.90 6.05
CA ASN A 158 -5.37 -11.19 6.67
C ASN A 158 -5.83 -12.37 5.81
N ALA A 159 -7.09 -12.35 5.34
CA ALA A 159 -7.61 -13.40 4.46
C ALA A 159 -6.81 -13.49 3.15
N ALA A 160 -6.37 -12.36 2.60
CA ALA A 160 -5.53 -12.34 1.40
C ALA A 160 -4.18 -13.03 1.62
N LEU A 161 -3.56 -12.84 2.78
CA LEU A 161 -2.33 -13.54 3.16
C LEU A 161 -2.56 -15.05 3.31
N GLU A 162 -3.62 -15.45 4.04
CA GLU A 162 -3.95 -16.86 4.29
C GLU A 162 -4.35 -17.62 3.02
N GLN A 163 -5.05 -16.97 2.09
CA GLN A 163 -5.51 -17.55 0.83
C GLN A 163 -4.50 -17.43 -0.32
N ASN A 164 -3.33 -16.79 -0.09
CA ASN A 164 -2.36 -16.45 -1.13
C ASN A 164 -3.03 -15.74 -2.32
N ALA A 165 -3.97 -14.84 -2.01
CA ALA A 165 -4.70 -14.08 -3.01
C ALA A 165 -3.76 -13.20 -3.85
N LYS A 166 -4.20 -12.84 -5.06
CA LYS A 166 -3.40 -12.05 -5.99
C LYS A 166 -3.84 -10.59 -6.08
N ALA A 167 -5.05 -10.28 -5.61
CA ALA A 167 -5.54 -8.91 -5.48
C ALA A 167 -6.62 -8.80 -4.41
N ILE A 168 -6.85 -7.57 -3.94
CA ILE A 168 -8.01 -7.19 -3.14
C ILE A 168 -8.84 -6.21 -3.97
N ILE A 169 -10.10 -6.56 -4.27
CA ILE A 169 -11.04 -5.69 -4.96
C ILE A 169 -11.79 -4.87 -3.91
N CYS A 170 -11.71 -3.55 -4.01
CA CYS A 170 -12.33 -2.61 -3.09
C CYS A 170 -13.38 -1.76 -3.79
N ILE A 171 -14.66 -2.00 -3.52
CA ILE A 171 -15.74 -1.16 -4.01
C ILE A 171 -15.96 -0.02 -3.03
N THR A 172 -15.70 1.22 -3.46
CA THR A 172 -15.76 2.38 -2.58
C THR A 172 -16.37 3.60 -3.26
N THR A 173 -16.99 4.47 -2.47
CA THR A 173 -17.49 5.77 -2.94
C THR A 173 -16.53 6.90 -2.61
N THR A 174 -15.89 6.88 -1.45
CA THR A 174 -15.06 7.99 -0.92
C THR A 174 -13.57 7.67 -0.85
N GLY A 175 -13.17 6.43 -1.20
CA GLY A 175 -11.79 5.96 -1.05
C GLY A 175 -11.42 5.54 0.37
N THR A 176 -12.29 5.70 1.37
CA THR A 176 -11.97 5.39 2.77
C THR A 176 -11.57 3.92 2.96
N SER A 177 -12.31 2.99 2.37
CA SER A 177 -11.99 1.56 2.46
C SER A 177 -10.68 1.22 1.77
N ALA A 178 -10.38 1.83 0.61
CA ALA A 178 -9.12 1.65 -0.10
C ALA A 178 -7.93 2.14 0.74
N ARG A 179 -8.06 3.32 1.34
CA ARG A 179 -7.05 3.88 2.24
C ARG A 179 -6.82 2.99 3.48
N LEU A 180 -7.89 2.43 4.05
CA LEU A 180 -7.79 1.53 5.20
C LEU A 180 -7.19 0.16 4.82
N LEU A 181 -7.46 -0.37 3.63
CA LEU A 181 -6.72 -1.53 3.11
C LEU A 181 -5.24 -1.22 2.96
N SER A 182 -4.91 -0.08 2.32
CA SER A 182 -3.54 0.37 2.14
C SER A 182 -2.80 0.56 3.47
N LYS A 183 -3.47 1.04 4.53
CA LYS A 183 -2.93 1.13 5.90
C LYS A 183 -2.27 -0.18 6.34
N TYR A 184 -2.92 -1.30 6.09
CA TYR A 184 -2.45 -2.62 6.52
C TYR A 184 -1.42 -3.27 5.57
N ARG A 185 -0.94 -2.52 4.57
CA ARG A 185 0.19 -2.87 3.70
C ARG A 185 0.08 -4.30 3.10
N PRO A 186 -0.98 -4.66 2.36
CA PRO A 186 -0.99 -5.93 1.65
C PRO A 186 0.16 -5.98 0.63
N SER A 187 0.72 -7.17 0.42
CA SER A 187 1.77 -7.42 -0.59
C SER A 187 1.25 -7.49 -2.03
N ILE A 188 -0.06 -7.37 -2.18
CA ILE A 188 -0.79 -7.53 -3.45
C ILE A 188 -1.54 -6.25 -3.79
N PRO A 189 -1.88 -6.01 -5.07
CA PRO A 189 -2.58 -4.81 -5.49
C PRO A 189 -3.99 -4.72 -4.89
N ILE A 190 -4.39 -3.49 -4.58
CA ILE A 190 -5.75 -3.12 -4.20
C ILE A 190 -6.43 -2.51 -5.43
N LEU A 191 -7.34 -3.25 -6.06
CA LEU A 191 -8.10 -2.82 -7.21
C LEU A 191 -9.30 -2.00 -6.73
N VAL A 192 -9.23 -0.69 -6.86
CA VAL A 192 -10.22 0.23 -6.30
C VAL A 192 -11.26 0.60 -7.34
N VAL A 193 -12.50 0.11 -7.18
CA VAL A 193 -13.59 0.43 -8.09
C VAL A 193 -14.46 1.54 -7.52
N THR A 194 -14.54 2.65 -8.24
CA THR A 194 -15.34 3.81 -7.84
C THR A 194 -16.02 4.46 -9.05
N ARG A 195 -17.17 5.10 -8.82
CA ARG A 195 -17.85 5.97 -9.81
C ARG A 195 -17.42 7.43 -9.69
N ASP A 196 -16.73 7.77 -8.60
CA ASP A 196 -16.31 9.14 -8.36
C ASP A 196 -14.91 9.39 -8.86
N TYR A 197 -14.80 10.30 -9.83
CA TYR A 197 -13.56 10.69 -10.47
C TYR A 197 -12.53 11.31 -9.49
N HIS A 198 -13.02 12.06 -8.49
CA HIS A 198 -12.14 12.64 -7.47
C HIS A 198 -11.56 11.54 -6.58
N THR A 199 -12.37 10.58 -6.18
CA THR A 199 -11.92 9.41 -5.42
C THR A 199 -10.89 8.60 -6.21
N ALA A 200 -11.13 8.33 -7.51
CA ALA A 200 -10.18 7.63 -8.35
C ALA A 200 -8.80 8.31 -8.39
N ARG A 201 -8.76 9.65 -8.40
CA ARG A 201 -7.51 10.40 -8.34
C ARG A 201 -6.84 10.34 -6.96
N HIS A 202 -7.61 10.52 -5.89
CA HIS A 202 -7.04 10.61 -4.53
C HIS A 202 -6.41 9.30 -4.06
N VAL A 203 -6.99 8.16 -4.43
CA VAL A 203 -6.48 6.86 -3.96
C VAL A 203 -5.10 6.51 -4.49
N HIS A 204 -4.62 7.18 -5.55
CA HIS A 204 -3.23 7.06 -6.00
C HIS A 204 -2.18 7.47 -4.96
N LEU A 205 -2.55 8.30 -3.98
CA LEU A 205 -1.68 8.64 -2.86
C LEU A 205 -1.55 7.53 -1.82
N SER A 206 -2.38 6.51 -1.89
CA SER A 206 -2.36 5.37 -0.96
C SER A 206 -1.63 4.19 -1.61
N ARG A 207 -0.62 3.67 -0.93
CA ARG A 207 0.26 2.62 -1.45
C ARG A 207 -0.51 1.38 -1.87
N GLY A 208 -0.18 0.85 -3.04
CA GLY A 208 -0.76 -0.37 -3.59
C GLY A 208 -2.17 -0.21 -4.18
N CYS A 209 -2.75 0.99 -4.21
CA CYS A 209 -4.08 1.24 -4.77
C CYS A 209 -4.02 1.50 -6.29
N TYR A 210 -4.81 0.74 -7.04
CA TYR A 210 -4.99 0.86 -8.49
C TYR A 210 -6.46 1.19 -8.79
N PRO A 211 -6.81 2.48 -9.05
CA PRO A 211 -8.19 2.89 -9.29
C PRO A 211 -8.68 2.52 -10.68
N PHE A 212 -9.90 1.98 -10.73
CA PHE A 212 -10.69 1.78 -11.93
C PHE A 212 -11.96 2.62 -11.83
N LEU A 213 -12.13 3.55 -12.77
CA LEU A 213 -13.33 4.37 -12.86
C LEU A 213 -14.44 3.56 -13.53
N TYR A 214 -15.54 3.35 -12.81
CA TYR A 214 -16.71 2.62 -13.30
C TYR A 214 -17.79 3.60 -13.75
N GLU A 215 -17.98 3.73 -15.05
CA GLU A 215 -18.79 4.80 -15.66
C GLU A 215 -20.29 4.49 -15.73
N LYS A 216 -20.70 3.23 -15.52
CA LYS A 216 -22.14 2.91 -15.50
C LYS A 216 -22.84 3.59 -14.32
N ASP A 217 -24.02 4.13 -14.57
CA ASP A 217 -24.86 4.79 -13.56
C ASP A 217 -25.25 3.84 -12.43
N LYS A 218 -25.64 4.42 -11.30
CA LYS A 218 -26.23 3.63 -10.22
C LYS A 218 -27.62 3.13 -10.66
N PRO A 219 -27.99 1.89 -10.27
CA PRO A 219 -29.34 1.43 -10.45
C PRO A 219 -30.35 2.42 -9.84
N GLU A 220 -31.48 2.62 -10.48
CA GLU A 220 -32.58 3.40 -9.93
C GLU A 220 -33.08 2.73 -8.64
N ALA A 221 -33.39 3.55 -7.63
CA ALA A 221 -33.87 3.03 -6.36
C ALA A 221 -35.29 2.46 -6.54
N SER A 222 -35.47 1.13 -6.46
CA SER A 222 -36.80 0.51 -6.39
C SER A 222 -37.48 0.87 -5.07
N ALA A 223 -38.77 1.12 -5.14
CA ALA A 223 -39.62 1.29 -3.95
C ALA A 223 -39.80 -0.03 -3.16
N ASN A 224 -39.56 -1.16 -3.79
CA ASN A 224 -39.62 -2.50 -3.19
C ASN A 224 -38.24 -2.83 -2.57
N ALA A 225 -38.20 -3.05 -1.26
CA ALA A 225 -36.94 -3.32 -0.53
C ALA A 225 -36.25 -4.62 -0.97
N SER A 226 -36.96 -5.62 -1.47
CA SER A 226 -36.38 -6.86 -2.01
C SER A 226 -35.69 -6.58 -3.34
N GLU A 227 -36.41 -5.96 -4.28
CA GLU A 227 -35.84 -5.57 -5.58
C GLU A 227 -34.64 -4.62 -5.45
N ALA A 228 -34.72 -3.66 -4.54
CA ALA A 228 -33.61 -2.74 -4.28
C ALA A 228 -32.35 -3.48 -3.79
N ARG A 229 -32.53 -4.55 -3.01
CA ARG A 229 -31.43 -5.40 -2.54
C ARG A 229 -30.81 -6.21 -3.68
N ASP A 230 -31.68 -6.83 -4.51
CA ASP A 230 -31.24 -7.66 -5.63
C ASP A 230 -30.51 -6.80 -6.69
N GLN A 231 -31.02 -5.61 -6.99
CA GLN A 231 -30.39 -4.63 -7.86
C GLN A 231 -29.03 -4.18 -7.31
N TRP A 232 -28.95 -3.93 -5.99
CA TRP A 232 -27.66 -3.57 -5.35
C TRP A 232 -26.66 -4.71 -5.45
N GLN A 233 -27.07 -5.95 -5.21
CA GLN A 233 -26.19 -7.12 -5.31
C GLN A 233 -25.70 -7.30 -6.75
N ALA A 234 -26.57 -7.21 -7.74
CA ALA A 234 -26.21 -7.28 -9.15
C ALA A 234 -25.23 -6.17 -9.55
N ASP A 235 -25.41 -4.93 -9.07
CA ASP A 235 -24.50 -3.81 -9.29
C ASP A 235 -23.12 -4.02 -8.63
N VAL A 236 -23.09 -4.65 -7.46
CA VAL A 236 -21.82 -5.03 -6.80
C VAL A 236 -21.08 -6.08 -7.62
N ASP A 237 -21.79 -7.11 -8.07
CA ASP A 237 -21.22 -8.20 -8.86
C ASP A 237 -20.67 -7.70 -10.20
N ASP A 238 -21.39 -6.80 -10.89
CA ASP A 238 -20.97 -6.17 -12.13
C ASP A 238 -19.68 -5.36 -11.95
N ARG A 239 -19.53 -4.65 -10.83
CA ARG A 239 -18.30 -3.90 -10.50
C ARG A 239 -17.14 -4.81 -10.13
N ILE A 240 -17.39 -5.94 -9.50
CA ILE A 240 -16.35 -6.95 -9.22
C ILE A 240 -15.87 -7.55 -10.54
N GLN A 241 -16.77 -7.94 -11.43
CA GLN A 241 -16.43 -8.46 -12.76
C GLN A 241 -15.66 -7.43 -13.59
N PHE A 242 -16.08 -6.18 -13.56
CA PHE A 242 -15.37 -5.08 -14.21
C PHE A 242 -13.92 -4.95 -13.70
N ALA A 243 -13.69 -5.06 -12.37
CA ALA A 243 -12.34 -5.03 -11.81
C ALA A 243 -11.49 -6.23 -12.26
N ILE A 244 -12.08 -7.42 -12.25
CA ILE A 244 -11.40 -8.66 -12.69
C ILE A 244 -11.00 -8.55 -14.16
N ALA A 245 -11.93 -8.15 -15.04
CA ALA A 245 -11.66 -8.00 -16.47
C ALA A 245 -10.51 -7.03 -16.75
N ASN A 246 -10.57 -5.82 -16.16
CA ASN A 246 -9.51 -4.83 -16.33
C ASN A 246 -8.16 -5.29 -15.76
N ALA A 247 -8.18 -6.03 -14.65
CA ALA A 247 -6.95 -6.53 -14.04
C ALA A 247 -6.32 -7.69 -14.85
N LEU A 248 -7.14 -8.52 -15.49
CA LEU A 248 -6.68 -9.55 -16.44
C LEU A 248 -6.05 -8.90 -17.67
N ASP A 249 -6.71 -7.91 -18.26
CA ASP A 249 -6.21 -7.16 -19.42
C ASP A 249 -4.90 -6.42 -19.12
N ALA A 250 -4.79 -5.86 -17.91
CA ALA A 250 -3.57 -5.21 -17.44
C ALA A 250 -2.45 -6.18 -17.01
N GLY A 251 -2.69 -7.50 -17.03
CA GLY A 251 -1.73 -8.52 -16.59
C GLY A 251 -1.48 -8.53 -15.07
N LEU A 252 -2.34 -7.89 -14.28
CA LEU A 252 -2.27 -7.88 -12.82
C LEU A 252 -2.84 -9.16 -12.20
N LEU A 253 -3.73 -9.85 -12.92
CA LEU A 253 -4.33 -11.13 -12.55
C LEU A 253 -4.18 -12.14 -13.68
N LYS A 254 -4.31 -13.40 -13.31
CA LYS A 254 -4.49 -14.53 -14.24
C LYS A 254 -5.84 -15.19 -13.96
N LYS A 255 -6.37 -15.90 -14.97
CA LYS A 255 -7.58 -16.71 -14.79
C LYS A 255 -7.39 -17.66 -13.61
N ASP A 256 -8.43 -17.83 -12.81
CA ASP A 256 -8.49 -18.67 -11.60
C ASP A 256 -7.66 -18.18 -10.39
N ASP A 257 -6.98 -17.03 -10.48
CA ASP A 257 -6.35 -16.43 -9.31
C ASP A 257 -7.38 -16.16 -8.20
N VAL A 258 -6.99 -16.41 -6.94
CA VAL A 258 -7.82 -16.06 -5.80
C VAL A 258 -7.79 -14.55 -5.59
N VAL A 259 -8.96 -13.95 -5.42
CA VAL A 259 -9.14 -12.52 -5.11
C VAL A 259 -10.04 -12.35 -3.90
N ILE A 260 -9.78 -11.32 -3.10
CA ILE A 260 -10.65 -10.92 -1.99
C ILE A 260 -11.44 -9.69 -2.44
N SER A 261 -12.76 -9.67 -2.26
CA SER A 261 -13.53 -8.45 -2.48
C SER A 261 -14.08 -7.89 -1.18
N ILE A 262 -14.10 -6.56 -1.05
CA ILE A 262 -14.79 -5.86 0.04
C ILE A 262 -15.78 -4.84 -0.50
N GLN A 263 -16.97 -4.80 0.10
CA GLN A 263 -18.05 -3.91 -0.28
C GLN A 263 -19.00 -3.65 0.89
N GLY A 264 -19.92 -2.69 0.71
CA GLY A 264 -21.07 -2.53 1.58
C GLY A 264 -22.20 -3.50 1.21
N TRP A 265 -22.99 -3.94 2.18
CA TRP A 265 -24.20 -4.70 1.92
C TRP A 265 -25.35 -3.84 1.34
N ARG A 266 -25.21 -2.52 1.39
CA ARG A 266 -26.12 -1.51 0.82
C ARG A 266 -25.33 -0.29 0.36
N GLY A 267 -25.95 0.54 -0.47
CA GLY A 267 -25.39 1.82 -0.90
C GLY A 267 -25.18 2.80 0.25
N GLY A 268 -24.26 3.75 0.07
CA GLY A 268 -23.96 4.83 1.01
C GLY A 268 -22.56 4.75 1.60
N VAL A 269 -22.16 5.83 2.28
CA VAL A 269 -20.84 5.98 2.88
C VAL A 269 -20.79 5.23 4.21
N GLY A 270 -19.64 4.61 4.53
CA GLY A 270 -19.39 3.96 5.82
C GLY A 270 -20.04 2.57 5.97
N ASN A 271 -20.60 2.01 4.90
CA ASN A 271 -21.30 0.73 4.94
C ASN A 271 -20.44 -0.49 4.53
N THR A 272 -19.13 -0.34 4.36
CA THR A 272 -18.24 -1.48 4.04
C THR A 272 -18.16 -2.43 5.23
N ASN A 273 -18.78 -3.60 5.07
CA ASN A 273 -18.92 -4.60 6.14
C ASN A 273 -19.00 -6.04 5.60
N THR A 274 -18.77 -6.22 4.31
CA THR A 274 -18.87 -7.53 3.65
C THR A 274 -17.56 -7.84 2.95
N MET A 275 -17.08 -9.06 3.12
CA MET A 275 -15.91 -9.61 2.44
C MET A 275 -16.32 -10.91 1.73
N ARG A 276 -15.78 -11.12 0.53
CA ARG A 276 -15.98 -12.35 -0.26
C ARG A 276 -14.64 -12.85 -0.76
N ILE A 277 -14.46 -14.16 -0.82
CA ILE A 277 -13.31 -14.83 -1.43
C ILE A 277 -13.79 -15.40 -2.76
N LEU A 278 -13.15 -15.01 -3.85
CA LEU A 278 -13.59 -15.29 -5.21
C LEU A 278 -12.42 -15.79 -6.05
N ARG A 279 -12.74 -16.32 -7.24
CA ARG A 279 -11.74 -16.58 -8.29
C ARG A 279 -11.88 -15.57 -9.42
N ALA A 280 -10.75 -15.23 -10.04
CA ALA A 280 -10.70 -14.35 -11.20
C ALA A 280 -11.21 -15.11 -12.44
N ASP A 281 -12.51 -15.23 -12.59
CA ASP A 281 -13.18 -15.79 -13.74
C ASP A 281 -14.24 -14.82 -14.27
N VAL A 282 -14.16 -14.43 -15.54
CA VAL A 282 -15.09 -13.50 -16.19
C VAL A 282 -16.33 -14.25 -16.70
N GLU A 283 -16.25 -15.56 -16.89
CA GLU A 283 -17.30 -16.38 -17.48
C GLU A 283 -18.33 -16.91 -16.44
N ASP A 284 -18.10 -16.70 -15.14
CA ASP A 284 -19.05 -17.11 -14.11
C ASP A 284 -20.16 -16.06 -13.93
N PRO A 285 -21.37 -16.27 -14.52
CA PRO A 285 -22.49 -15.31 -14.42
C PRO A 285 -23.09 -15.22 -13.03
N GLY A 286 -22.69 -16.05 -12.12
CA GLY A 286 -23.04 -15.99 -10.71
C GLY A 286 -21.78 -16.24 -9.91
N LEU A 287 -21.26 -15.21 -9.26
CA LEU A 287 -20.19 -15.32 -8.28
C LEU A 287 -20.52 -16.41 -7.25
N ARG A 288 -20.39 -17.67 -7.66
CA ARG A 288 -20.64 -18.81 -6.79
C ARG A 288 -19.58 -18.78 -5.72
N ILE A 289 -19.99 -18.52 -4.50
CA ILE A 289 -19.22 -18.92 -3.32
C ILE A 289 -18.91 -20.38 -3.56
N SER A 290 -17.64 -20.72 -3.83
CA SER A 290 -17.24 -22.11 -3.98
C SER A 290 -17.43 -22.77 -2.62
N SER A 291 -18.58 -23.39 -2.42
CA SER A 291 -18.88 -24.28 -1.28
C SER A 291 -18.17 -25.63 -1.44
N SER A 292 -17.23 -25.76 -2.36
CA SER A 292 -16.49 -27.00 -2.55
C SER A 292 -15.33 -27.08 -1.55
N MET A 293 -15.67 -27.40 -0.29
CA MET A 293 -14.74 -28.09 0.61
C MET A 293 -14.31 -29.47 0.03
N ASP A 294 -14.87 -29.90 -1.09
CA ASP A 294 -14.71 -31.26 -1.62
C ASP A 294 -13.43 -31.46 -2.45
N ASN A 295 -12.59 -30.46 -2.65
CA ASN A 295 -11.34 -30.57 -3.40
C ASN A 295 -10.07 -30.19 -2.63
N LEU A 296 -10.11 -30.03 -1.32
CA LEU A 296 -8.92 -30.12 -0.48
C LEU A 296 -8.51 -31.60 -0.33
N LYS A 297 -8.08 -32.23 -1.41
CA LYS A 297 -7.07 -33.28 -1.29
C LYS A 297 -5.85 -32.57 -0.75
N LEU A 298 -5.59 -32.79 0.53
CA LEU A 298 -4.30 -32.55 1.15
C LEU A 298 -3.24 -33.22 0.29
N SER A 299 -2.76 -32.50 -0.73
CA SER A 299 -1.52 -32.87 -1.39
C SER A 299 -0.44 -32.73 -0.34
N ASP A 300 0.16 -33.83 -0.02
CA ASP A 300 1.23 -34.08 0.92
C ASP A 300 1.91 -32.87 1.55
N ALA A 301 1.91 -32.88 2.87
CA ALA A 301 2.64 -31.92 3.73
C ALA A 301 4.17 -31.95 3.54
N SER A 302 4.66 -32.55 2.44
CA SER A 302 6.09 -32.67 2.08
C SER A 302 6.64 -31.54 1.25
N SER A 303 5.83 -30.58 0.78
CA SER A 303 6.28 -29.42 0.01
C SER A 303 6.14 -28.08 0.75
N ARG A 304 6.50 -28.06 2.04
CA ARG A 304 6.84 -26.77 2.66
C ARG A 304 8.10 -26.27 1.96
N PRO A 305 8.14 -25.04 1.44
CA PRO A 305 9.40 -24.46 1.02
C PRO A 305 10.31 -24.46 2.23
N GLN A 306 11.37 -25.24 2.16
CA GLN A 306 12.45 -25.20 3.17
C GLN A 306 12.96 -23.77 3.16
N GLY A 307 12.89 -23.12 4.33
CA GLY A 307 13.44 -21.80 4.52
C GLY A 307 14.86 -21.78 3.97
N VAL A 308 15.17 -20.75 3.18
CA VAL A 308 16.49 -20.49 2.65
C VAL A 308 17.46 -20.49 3.83
N LYS A 309 18.15 -21.61 4.06
CA LYS A 309 19.31 -21.65 4.94
C LYS A 309 20.37 -20.82 4.22
N HIS A 310 20.66 -19.64 4.72
CA HIS A 310 21.89 -18.93 4.38
C HIS A 310 23.06 -19.83 4.77
N GLY A 311 23.49 -20.64 3.83
CA GLY A 311 24.77 -21.31 3.92
C GLY A 311 25.88 -20.28 3.75
N LEU A 312 26.43 -19.84 4.86
CA LEU A 312 27.75 -19.21 4.83
C LEU A 312 28.70 -20.24 4.20
N SER A 313 29.26 -19.90 3.05
CA SER A 313 30.26 -20.72 2.36
C SER A 313 31.41 -21.03 3.29
N SER A 314 31.98 -22.22 3.15
CA SER A 314 33.10 -22.75 3.92
C SER A 314 34.38 -21.87 3.91
N GLU A 315 34.44 -20.86 3.06
CA GLU A 315 35.58 -19.93 2.96
C GLU A 315 35.61 -18.84 4.06
N ALA A 316 34.52 -18.61 4.78
CA ALA A 316 34.50 -17.63 5.88
C ALA A 316 35.02 -18.18 7.22
N LYS A 317 35.38 -19.46 7.30
CA LYS A 317 35.88 -20.11 8.54
C LYS A 317 37.41 -20.10 8.69
N GLN A 318 38.16 -19.61 7.71
CA GLN A 318 39.63 -19.56 7.80
C GLN A 318 40.23 -18.20 8.17
N ALA A 319 39.43 -17.17 8.43
CA ALA A 319 39.91 -15.81 8.73
C ALA A 319 39.80 -15.39 10.21
N ALA A 320 39.68 -16.31 11.14
CA ALA A 320 39.63 -16.01 12.58
C ALA A 320 40.72 -16.73 13.35
N GLU A 321 41.96 -16.45 13.04
CA GLU A 321 43.06 -16.68 13.98
C GLU A 321 43.29 -15.43 14.84
N PRO A 322 43.46 -15.57 16.18
CA PRO A 322 43.65 -14.40 17.05
C PRO A 322 45.08 -13.85 16.92
N ALA A 323 45.15 -12.53 16.76
CA ALA A 323 46.41 -11.78 16.72
C ALA A 323 47.25 -11.99 18.01
N PRO A 324 48.58 -12.13 17.93
CA PRO A 324 49.44 -12.33 19.08
C PRO A 324 49.49 -11.10 20.01
N LYS A 325 49.42 -11.38 21.32
CA LYS A 325 49.57 -10.37 22.38
C LYS A 325 50.90 -9.63 22.23
N ARG A 326 50.88 -8.30 22.10
CA ARG A 326 52.08 -7.46 22.28
C ARG A 326 52.48 -7.48 23.76
N ALA A 327 53.75 -7.82 23.99
CA ALA A 327 54.40 -7.68 25.30
C ALA A 327 54.58 -6.19 25.64
N GLU A 328 54.30 -5.87 26.89
CA GLU A 328 54.66 -4.58 27.51
C GLU A 328 56.19 -4.41 27.58
N HIS A 329 56.65 -3.29 27.12
CA HIS A 329 57.80 -2.56 27.65
C HIS A 329 57.55 -1.08 27.48
#